data_4dc7abd5e3bb8d798b83dce972f167a9
#
_entry.id   4dc7abd5e3bb8d798b83dce972f167a9
#
_cell.length_a   1.000
_cell.length_b   1.000
_cell.length_c   1.000
_cell.angle_alpha   90.00
_cell.angle_beta   90.00
_cell.angle_gamma   90.00
#
_symmetry.space_group_name_H-M   'P 1'
#
loop_
_entity.id
_entity.type
_entity.pdbx_description
1 polymer ?
#
loop_
_entity_poly.entity_id
_entity_poly.type
_entity_poly.pdbx_seq_one_letter_code
_entity_poly.pdbx_strand_id
1 'polypeptide(L)'
;MDDENSLSDWNLRKCSAAALDVLANVFLVELLPVLLPILKETLFHAEWEVKESGILALGAIAEGCMSGMVPHLSELVPYLINCLSDKKALVRSITCWTLSRYAHWVCQQPHEQYLKPLMSELLKRILDSNKRVQEAACSAFATLEEEACTELVPYLGFILETLVFAFNKYQHKNLLIL
;
A
#
# COMPACT_ATOMS: atom_id res chain seq x y z
N MET A 1 -19.23 -2.63 16.63
CA MET A 1 -20.26 -2.38 15.60
C MET A 1 -19.52 -1.71 14.47
N ASP A 2 -18.76 -2.50 13.73
CA ASP A 2 -17.91 -2.00 12.64
C ASP A 2 -18.72 -2.10 11.35
N ASP A 3 -18.89 -0.95 10.74
CA ASP A 3 -19.79 -0.66 9.64
C ASP A 3 -19.70 -1.66 8.48
N GLU A 4 -20.80 -2.37 8.27
CA GLU A 4 -21.12 -3.09 7.05
C GLU A 4 -21.36 -2.18 5.82
N ASN A 5 -20.97 -0.91 5.90
CA ASN A 5 -21.28 0.10 4.90
C ASN A 5 -20.26 0.20 3.75
N SER A 6 -19.58 -0.90 3.44
CA SER A 6 -18.47 -0.87 2.49
C SER A 6 -18.68 -1.69 1.22
N LEU A 7 -19.89 -2.14 0.96
CA LEU A 7 -20.21 -2.90 -0.26
C LEU A 7 -20.92 -2.08 -1.34
N SER A 8 -21.19 -0.81 -1.13
CA SER A 8 -21.61 0.06 -2.21
C SER A 8 -20.38 0.58 -2.96
N ASP A 9 -20.24 0.19 -4.18
CA ASP A 9 -19.05 0.26 -5.00
C ASP A 9 -18.46 1.64 -5.25
N TRP A 10 -19.25 2.70 -5.25
CA TRP A 10 -18.80 4.06 -5.41
C TRP A 10 -19.23 4.93 -4.23
N ASN A 11 -18.29 5.23 -3.34
CA ASN A 11 -18.48 6.26 -2.33
C ASN A 11 -17.69 7.53 -2.71
N LEU A 12 -18.04 8.65 -2.10
CA LEU A 12 -17.42 9.95 -2.37
C LEU A 12 -15.90 9.93 -2.28
N ARG A 13 -15.36 9.11 -1.40
CA ARG A 13 -13.94 8.93 -1.16
C ARG A 13 -13.22 8.26 -2.34
N LYS A 14 -13.78 7.17 -2.87
CA LYS A 14 -13.27 6.50 -4.07
C LYS A 14 -13.35 7.41 -5.30
N CYS A 15 -14.46 8.15 -5.43
CA CYS A 15 -14.62 9.13 -6.50
C CYS A 15 -13.56 10.24 -6.42
N SER A 16 -13.27 10.73 -5.22
CA SER A 16 -12.25 11.77 -5.02
C SER A 16 -10.84 11.26 -5.34
N ALA A 17 -10.51 10.02 -4.96
CA ALA A 17 -9.24 9.40 -5.31
C ALA A 17 -9.10 9.20 -6.83
N ALA A 18 -10.16 8.73 -7.50
CA ALA A 18 -10.18 8.59 -8.96
C ALA A 18 -10.05 9.95 -9.67
N ALA A 19 -10.71 10.99 -9.17
CA ALA A 19 -10.55 12.34 -9.70
C ALA A 19 -9.12 12.86 -9.53
N LEU A 20 -8.49 12.59 -8.39
CA LEU A 20 -7.11 12.98 -8.13
C LEU A 20 -6.13 12.23 -9.05
N ASP A 21 -6.36 10.95 -9.30
CA ASP A 21 -5.59 10.15 -10.26
C ASP A 21 -5.67 10.75 -11.66
N VAL A 22 -6.88 11.11 -12.14
CA VAL A 22 -7.05 11.81 -13.42
C VAL A 22 -6.29 13.13 -13.45
N LEU A 23 -6.40 13.95 -12.41
CA LEU A 23 -5.67 15.23 -12.33
C LEU A 23 -4.16 15.01 -12.35
N ALA A 24 -3.67 13.99 -11.65
CA ALA A 24 -2.24 13.63 -11.64
C ALA A 24 -1.76 13.22 -13.04
N ASN A 25 -2.54 12.45 -13.77
CA ASN A 25 -2.20 12.02 -15.13
C ASN A 25 -2.29 13.16 -16.18
N VAL A 26 -3.12 14.17 -15.92
CA VAL A 26 -3.26 15.34 -16.81
C VAL A 26 -2.19 16.40 -16.53
N PHE A 27 -2.00 16.77 -15.27
CA PHE A 27 -1.12 17.86 -14.88
C PHE A 27 0.29 17.41 -14.49
N LEU A 28 0.48 16.11 -14.27
CA LEU A 28 1.77 15.52 -13.94
C LEU A 28 2.43 16.25 -12.76
N VAL A 29 3.71 16.56 -12.89
CA VAL A 29 4.49 17.23 -11.82
C VAL A 29 4.01 18.65 -11.48
N GLU A 30 3.27 19.29 -12.36
CA GLU A 30 2.70 20.64 -12.12
C GLU A 30 1.65 20.65 -10.98
N LEU A 31 1.08 19.48 -10.65
CA LEU A 31 0.17 19.32 -9.54
C LEU A 31 0.90 19.40 -8.17
N LEU A 32 2.17 18.99 -8.12
CA LEU A 32 2.92 18.80 -6.87
C LEU A 32 3.11 20.07 -6.03
N PRO A 33 3.41 21.26 -6.59
CA PRO A 33 3.55 22.47 -5.79
C PRO A 33 2.31 22.79 -4.94
N VAL A 34 1.12 22.44 -5.43
CA VAL A 34 -0.13 22.64 -4.71
C VAL A 34 -0.41 21.48 -3.74
N LEU A 35 -0.11 20.25 -4.16
CA LEU A 35 -0.48 19.06 -3.42
C LEU A 35 0.49 18.69 -2.30
N LEU A 36 1.81 18.88 -2.49
CA LEU A 36 2.83 18.50 -1.49
C LEU A 36 2.61 19.12 -0.10
N PRO A 37 2.26 20.42 0.03
CA PRO A 37 1.94 20.98 1.33
C PRO A 37 0.77 20.27 2.03
N ILE A 38 -0.28 19.94 1.27
CA ILE A 38 -1.47 19.24 1.77
C ILE A 38 -1.11 17.80 2.19
N LEU A 39 -0.34 17.09 1.36
CA LEU A 39 0.14 15.74 1.69
C LEU A 39 1.00 15.74 2.95
N LYS A 40 1.89 16.72 3.11
CA LYS A 40 2.74 16.83 4.30
C LYS A 40 1.91 17.02 5.57
N GLU A 41 0.88 17.83 5.52
CA GLU A 41 -0.02 18.04 6.66
C GLU A 41 -0.83 16.79 6.97
N THR A 42 -1.41 16.14 5.95
CA THR A 42 -2.30 14.99 6.13
C THR A 42 -1.57 13.72 6.52
N LEU A 43 -0.44 13.40 5.91
CA LEU A 43 0.32 12.18 6.19
C LEU A 43 0.79 12.06 7.64
N PHE A 44 1.13 13.18 8.28
CA PHE A 44 1.62 13.21 9.66
C PHE A 44 0.57 13.68 10.67
N HIS A 45 -0.69 13.72 10.26
CA HIS A 45 -1.78 14.16 11.13
C HIS A 45 -2.05 13.17 12.28
N ALA A 46 -2.43 13.69 13.44
CA ALA A 46 -2.73 12.89 14.63
C ALA A 46 -4.01 12.03 14.47
N GLU A 47 -5.02 12.59 13.78
CA GLU A 47 -6.26 11.88 13.48
C GLU A 47 -6.02 10.86 12.36
N TRP A 48 -6.34 9.61 12.65
CA TRP A 48 -6.06 8.51 11.74
C TRP A 48 -6.82 8.61 10.40
N GLU A 49 -8.04 9.17 10.40
CA GLU A 49 -8.85 9.40 9.20
C GLU A 49 -8.15 10.36 8.24
N VAL A 50 -7.56 11.41 8.77
CA VAL A 50 -6.82 12.42 7.98
C VAL A 50 -5.54 11.80 7.42
N LYS A 51 -4.79 11.08 8.27
CA LYS A 51 -3.58 10.36 7.85
C LYS A 51 -3.88 9.36 6.74
N GLU A 52 -4.93 8.57 6.90
CA GLU A 52 -5.35 7.56 5.92
C GLU A 52 -5.76 8.21 4.58
N SER A 53 -6.43 9.35 4.61
CA SER A 53 -6.75 10.13 3.40
C SER A 53 -5.50 10.66 2.69
N GLY A 54 -4.49 11.07 3.44
CA GLY A 54 -3.18 11.46 2.90
C GLY A 54 -2.46 10.29 2.22
N ILE A 55 -2.49 9.11 2.82
CA ILE A 55 -1.90 7.89 2.25
C ILE A 55 -2.65 7.47 0.97
N LEU A 56 -3.98 7.55 0.97
CA LEU A 56 -4.80 7.30 -0.22
C LEU A 56 -4.45 8.28 -1.36
N ALA A 57 -4.35 9.58 -1.06
CA ALA A 57 -4.00 10.59 -2.05
C ALA A 57 -2.59 10.36 -2.62
N LEU A 58 -1.63 9.98 -1.78
CA LEU A 58 -0.27 9.63 -2.21
C LEU A 58 -0.26 8.45 -3.19
N GLY A 59 -1.07 7.42 -2.95
CA GLY A 59 -1.24 6.30 -3.87
C GLY A 59 -1.90 6.70 -5.19
N ALA A 60 -2.91 7.57 -5.13
CA ALA A 60 -3.64 8.03 -6.32
C ALA A 60 -2.76 8.82 -7.29
N ILE A 61 -1.81 9.60 -6.81
CA ILE A 61 -0.91 10.39 -7.68
C ILE A 61 0.32 9.65 -8.18
N ALA A 62 0.53 8.42 -7.71
CA ALA A 62 1.79 7.70 -7.95
C ALA A 62 2.14 7.58 -9.43
N GLU A 63 1.17 7.24 -10.28
CA GLU A 63 1.39 7.06 -11.72
C GLU A 63 1.74 8.37 -12.43
N GLY A 64 0.88 9.38 -12.31
CA GLY A 64 1.05 10.63 -13.02
C GLY A 64 2.19 11.50 -12.50
N CYS A 65 2.46 11.46 -11.19
CA CYS A 65 3.45 12.34 -10.54
C CYS A 65 4.77 11.63 -10.18
N MET A 66 5.01 10.40 -10.62
CA MET A 66 6.14 9.59 -10.20
C MET A 66 7.47 10.33 -10.27
N SER A 67 7.77 10.97 -11.39
CA SER A 67 9.06 11.66 -11.59
C SER A 67 9.32 12.79 -10.59
N GLY A 68 8.27 13.52 -10.20
CA GLY A 68 8.36 14.57 -9.19
C GLY A 68 8.31 14.04 -7.75
N MET A 69 7.82 12.81 -7.55
CA MET A 69 7.79 12.16 -6.24
C MET A 69 9.11 11.48 -5.87
N VAL A 70 9.92 11.06 -6.85
CA VAL A 70 11.20 10.36 -6.63
C VAL A 70 12.08 11.01 -5.56
N PRO A 71 12.29 12.35 -5.52
CA PRO A 71 13.11 12.97 -4.48
C PRO A 71 12.59 12.79 -3.05
N HIS A 72 11.31 12.48 -2.89
CA HIS A 72 10.64 12.33 -1.59
C HIS A 72 10.50 10.87 -1.15
N LEU A 73 10.65 9.91 -2.09
CA LEU A 73 10.37 8.49 -1.81
C LEU A 73 11.34 7.86 -0.82
N SER A 74 12.58 8.33 -0.74
CA SER A 74 13.56 7.85 0.23
C SER A 74 13.13 8.04 1.68
N GLU A 75 12.31 9.04 1.97
CA GLU A 75 11.73 9.30 3.29
C GLU A 75 10.31 8.72 3.42
N LEU A 76 9.51 8.84 2.37
CA LEU A 76 8.11 8.42 2.39
C LEU A 76 7.94 6.89 2.43
N VAL A 77 8.74 6.13 1.70
CA VAL A 77 8.61 4.67 1.66
C VAL A 77 8.89 4.03 3.02
N PRO A 78 9.96 4.36 3.75
CA PRO A 78 10.15 3.87 5.12
C PRO A 78 9.02 4.28 6.07
N TYR A 79 8.51 5.50 5.97
CA TYR A 79 7.35 5.95 6.73
C TYR A 79 6.11 5.08 6.44
N LEU A 80 5.81 4.82 5.16
CA LEU A 80 4.69 3.97 4.77
C LEU A 80 4.87 2.53 5.25
N ILE A 81 6.09 1.98 5.18
CA ILE A 81 6.39 0.64 5.73
C ILE A 81 6.03 0.58 7.22
N ASN A 82 6.35 1.63 7.99
CA ASN A 82 5.93 1.73 9.39
C ASN A 82 4.40 1.80 9.55
N CYS A 83 3.69 2.47 8.65
CA CYS A 83 2.23 2.53 8.66
C CYS A 83 1.55 1.17 8.40
N LEU A 84 2.24 0.18 7.84
CA LEU A 84 1.75 -1.20 7.74
C LEU A 84 1.50 -1.83 9.12
N SER A 85 2.08 -1.30 10.18
CA SER A 85 1.89 -1.74 11.57
C SER A 85 0.97 -0.80 12.38
N ASP A 86 0.24 0.10 11.71
CA ASP A 86 -0.69 1.02 12.38
C ASP A 86 -1.79 0.25 13.14
N LYS A 87 -2.29 0.85 14.23
CA LYS A 87 -3.38 0.30 15.05
C LYS A 87 -4.68 0.16 14.26
N LYS A 88 -4.93 1.04 13.30
CA LYS A 88 -6.16 1.06 12.50
C LYS A 88 -6.02 0.20 11.24
N ALA A 89 -6.92 -0.75 11.09
CA ALA A 89 -6.92 -1.67 9.94
C ALA A 89 -7.06 -0.93 8.60
N LEU A 90 -7.84 0.15 8.56
CA LEU A 90 -8.00 0.95 7.33
C LEU A 90 -6.68 1.63 6.92
N VAL A 91 -5.89 2.13 7.88
CA VAL A 91 -4.57 2.68 7.60
C VAL A 91 -3.65 1.59 7.05
N ARG A 92 -3.61 0.40 7.69
CA ARG A 92 -2.80 -0.73 7.19
C ARG A 92 -3.19 -1.15 5.77
N SER A 93 -4.50 -1.28 5.52
CA SER A 93 -5.03 -1.71 4.22
C SER A 93 -4.70 -0.72 3.11
N ILE A 94 -4.95 0.57 3.30
CA ILE A 94 -4.64 1.58 2.28
C ILE A 94 -3.14 1.72 2.06
N THR A 95 -2.34 1.53 3.10
CA THR A 95 -0.88 1.57 2.99
C THR A 95 -0.33 0.44 2.12
N CYS A 96 -0.90 -0.78 2.22
CA CYS A 96 -0.56 -1.88 1.31
C CYS A 96 -0.77 -1.48 -0.14
N TRP A 97 -1.94 -0.94 -0.46
CA TRP A 97 -2.26 -0.48 -1.81
C TRP A 97 -1.33 0.66 -2.26
N THR A 98 -1.10 1.66 -1.43
CA THR A 98 -0.21 2.78 -1.78
C THR A 98 1.21 2.31 -2.05
N LEU A 99 1.76 1.42 -1.21
CA LEU A 99 3.10 0.88 -1.42
C LEU A 99 3.22 0.05 -2.71
N SER A 100 2.16 -0.67 -3.11
CA SER A 100 2.17 -1.39 -4.38
C SER A 100 2.32 -0.46 -5.59
N ARG A 101 1.80 0.77 -5.50
CA ARG A 101 1.94 1.80 -6.56
C ARG A 101 3.38 2.30 -6.72
N TYR A 102 4.22 2.15 -5.69
CA TYR A 102 5.64 2.52 -5.68
C TYR A 102 6.58 1.31 -5.74
N ALA A 103 6.06 0.09 -5.96
CA ALA A 103 6.84 -1.14 -5.97
C ALA A 103 7.99 -1.11 -6.98
N HIS A 104 7.75 -0.59 -8.18
CA HIS A 104 8.78 -0.43 -9.20
C HIS A 104 9.97 0.40 -8.71
N TRP A 105 9.73 1.53 -8.07
CA TRP A 105 10.80 2.34 -7.50
C TRP A 105 11.53 1.58 -6.38
N VAL A 106 10.82 0.90 -5.50
CA VAL A 106 11.41 0.11 -4.39
C VAL A 106 12.38 -0.94 -4.90
N CYS A 107 12.03 -1.65 -5.97
CA CYS A 107 12.87 -2.70 -6.56
C CYS A 107 14.16 -2.16 -7.20
N GLN A 108 14.20 -0.88 -7.55
CA GLN A 108 15.40 -0.21 -8.08
C GLN A 108 16.36 0.31 -7.01
N GLN A 109 15.95 0.25 -5.72
CA GLN A 109 16.73 0.76 -4.60
C GLN A 109 17.53 -0.37 -3.92
N PRO A 110 18.48 -0.04 -3.00
CA PRO A 110 19.18 -1.05 -2.20
C PRO A 110 18.21 -1.97 -1.47
N HIS A 111 18.25 -3.27 -1.77
CA HIS A 111 17.25 -4.25 -1.32
C HIS A 111 17.16 -4.38 0.20
N GLU A 112 18.28 -4.34 0.89
CA GLU A 112 18.30 -4.42 2.37
C GLU A 112 17.58 -3.26 3.03
N GLN A 113 17.53 -2.11 2.36
CA GLN A 113 16.96 -0.89 2.93
C GLN A 113 15.47 -0.70 2.59
N TYR A 114 15.02 -1.20 1.43
CA TYR A 114 13.66 -0.96 0.94
C TYR A 114 12.89 -2.24 0.61
N LEU A 115 13.40 -3.09 -0.29
CA LEU A 115 12.69 -4.29 -0.73
C LEU A 115 12.46 -5.29 0.40
N LYS A 116 13.49 -5.63 1.15
CA LYS A 116 13.42 -6.61 2.23
C LYS A 116 12.49 -6.18 3.37
N PRO A 117 12.54 -4.92 3.88
CA PRO A 117 11.57 -4.46 4.88
C PRO A 117 10.14 -4.46 4.36
N LEU A 118 9.89 -3.98 3.13
CA LEU A 118 8.57 -3.97 2.53
C LEU A 118 8.01 -5.40 2.39
N MET A 119 8.78 -6.29 1.79
CA MET A 119 8.42 -7.71 1.64
C MET A 119 8.07 -8.34 2.99
N SER A 120 8.93 -8.15 4.01
CA SER A 120 8.72 -8.72 5.34
C SER A 120 7.44 -8.20 6.00
N GLU A 121 7.15 -6.92 5.90
CA GLU A 121 5.94 -6.33 6.47
C GLU A 121 4.68 -6.74 5.71
N LEU A 122 4.72 -6.84 4.38
CA LEU A 122 3.59 -7.35 3.59
C LEU A 122 3.27 -8.80 3.95
N LEU A 123 4.28 -9.66 4.07
CA LEU A 123 4.08 -11.06 4.49
C LEU A 123 3.45 -11.16 5.88
N LYS A 124 3.83 -10.30 6.84
CA LYS A 124 3.15 -10.21 8.13
C LYS A 124 1.69 -9.79 7.99
N ARG A 125 1.37 -8.86 7.06
CA ARG A 125 -0.02 -8.40 6.83
C ARG A 125 -0.88 -9.43 6.10
N ILE A 126 -0.31 -10.33 5.32
CA ILE A 126 -1.02 -11.51 4.80
C ILE A 126 -1.62 -12.35 5.95
N LEU A 127 -0.97 -12.35 7.11
CA LEU A 127 -1.42 -13.01 8.32
C LEU A 127 -2.17 -12.10 9.30
N ASP A 128 -2.57 -10.90 8.88
CA ASP A 128 -3.28 -9.92 9.70
C ASP A 128 -4.59 -10.50 10.28
N SER A 129 -5.06 -9.94 11.37
CA SER A 129 -6.36 -10.30 11.97
C SER A 129 -7.55 -9.79 11.17
N ASN A 130 -7.36 -8.74 10.37
CA ASN A 130 -8.40 -8.09 9.59
C ASN A 130 -8.38 -8.59 8.13
N LYS A 131 -9.52 -9.08 7.64
CA LYS A 131 -9.65 -9.67 6.29
C LYS A 131 -9.28 -8.68 5.17
N ARG A 132 -9.69 -7.43 5.27
CA ARG A 132 -9.36 -6.39 4.25
C ARG A 132 -7.86 -6.13 4.18
N VAL A 133 -7.18 -6.14 5.34
CA VAL A 133 -5.72 -6.01 5.37
C VAL A 133 -5.05 -7.21 4.72
N GLN A 134 -5.54 -8.43 4.99
CA GLN A 134 -5.04 -9.66 4.35
C GLN A 134 -5.15 -9.57 2.83
N GLU A 135 -6.33 -9.20 2.32
CA GLU A 135 -6.60 -9.08 0.87
C GLU A 135 -5.71 -8.01 0.23
N ALA A 136 -5.62 -6.83 0.86
CA ALA A 136 -4.77 -5.74 0.39
C ALA A 136 -3.27 -6.12 0.39
N ALA A 137 -2.83 -6.83 1.42
CA ALA A 137 -1.45 -7.30 1.52
C ALA A 137 -1.12 -8.36 0.47
N CYS A 138 -2.02 -9.31 0.21
CA CYS A 138 -1.85 -10.32 -0.85
C CYS A 138 -1.73 -9.64 -2.22
N SER A 139 -2.62 -8.68 -2.52
CA SER A 139 -2.58 -7.94 -3.79
C SER A 139 -1.29 -7.12 -3.93
N ALA A 140 -0.90 -6.40 -2.87
CA ALA A 140 0.33 -5.61 -2.88
C ALA A 140 1.58 -6.50 -3.00
N PHE A 141 1.58 -7.67 -2.37
CA PHE A 141 2.68 -8.62 -2.45
C PHE A 141 2.80 -9.21 -3.86
N ALA A 142 1.68 -9.56 -4.51
CA ALA A 142 1.68 -10.01 -5.90
C ALA A 142 2.28 -8.96 -6.85
N THR A 143 1.91 -7.68 -6.68
CA THR A 143 2.53 -6.59 -7.46
C THR A 143 4.04 -6.48 -7.19
N LEU A 144 4.46 -6.64 -5.93
CA LEU A 144 5.88 -6.61 -5.59
C LEU A 144 6.64 -7.78 -6.21
N GLU A 145 6.05 -8.98 -6.26
CA GLU A 145 6.63 -10.16 -6.92
C GLU A 145 6.82 -9.93 -8.41
N GLU A 146 5.83 -9.35 -9.09
CA GLU A 146 5.90 -9.00 -10.50
C GLU A 146 7.03 -8.00 -10.81
N GLU A 147 7.19 -6.98 -9.97
CA GLU A 147 8.22 -5.94 -10.14
C GLU A 147 9.63 -6.43 -9.74
N ALA A 148 9.75 -7.19 -8.68
CA ALA A 148 11.04 -7.64 -8.16
C ALA A 148 11.59 -8.85 -8.91
N CYS A 149 10.75 -9.68 -9.54
CA CYS A 149 11.18 -10.84 -10.35
C CYS A 149 12.23 -11.70 -9.62
N THR A 150 13.39 -11.84 -10.25
CA THR A 150 14.50 -12.68 -9.75
C THR A 150 15.18 -12.14 -8.49
N GLU A 151 14.95 -10.89 -8.12
CA GLU A 151 15.52 -10.27 -6.91
C GLU A 151 14.97 -10.91 -5.62
N LEU A 152 13.82 -11.61 -5.72
CA LEU A 152 13.24 -12.36 -4.60
C LEU A 152 13.85 -13.76 -4.39
N VAL A 153 14.68 -14.25 -5.29
CA VAL A 153 15.29 -15.60 -5.18
C VAL A 153 15.96 -15.84 -3.83
N PRO A 154 16.75 -14.90 -3.25
CA PRO A 154 17.35 -15.10 -1.93
C PRO A 154 16.34 -15.26 -0.78
N TYR A 155 15.11 -14.83 -0.98
CA TYR A 155 14.06 -14.79 0.04
C TYR A 155 12.99 -15.87 -0.15
N LEU A 156 13.07 -16.70 -1.21
CA LEU A 156 12.03 -17.67 -1.58
C LEU A 156 11.69 -18.64 -0.43
N GLY A 157 12.67 -19.09 0.32
CA GLY A 157 12.42 -19.98 1.48
C GLY A 157 11.44 -19.34 2.46
N PHE A 158 11.72 -18.12 2.90
CA PHE A 158 10.87 -17.38 3.84
C PHE A 158 9.49 -17.04 3.25
N ILE A 159 9.43 -16.66 1.97
CA ILE A 159 8.18 -16.37 1.26
C ILE A 159 7.29 -17.62 1.24
N LEU A 160 7.83 -18.75 0.77
CA LEU A 160 7.10 -20.00 0.64
C LEU A 160 6.61 -20.53 1.99
N GLU A 161 7.45 -20.51 3.02
CA GLU A 161 7.05 -20.90 4.37
C GLU A 161 5.85 -20.08 4.87
N THR A 162 5.88 -18.76 4.66
CA THR A 162 4.80 -17.86 5.07
C THR A 162 3.52 -18.12 4.29
N LEU A 163 3.60 -18.28 2.97
CA LEU A 163 2.44 -18.54 2.11
C LEU A 163 1.80 -19.89 2.40
N VAL A 164 2.60 -20.96 2.56
CA VAL A 164 2.10 -22.29 2.94
C VAL A 164 1.43 -22.24 4.31
N PHE A 165 2.01 -21.52 5.27
CA PHE A 165 1.38 -21.30 6.57
C PHE A 165 0.03 -20.56 6.42
N ALA A 166 -0.04 -19.53 5.58
CA ALA A 166 -1.27 -18.80 5.32
C ALA A 166 -2.34 -19.69 4.69
N PHE A 167 -2.00 -20.52 3.71
CA PHE A 167 -2.92 -21.47 3.11
C PHE A 167 -3.51 -22.42 4.15
N ASN A 168 -2.68 -23.02 4.99
CA ASN A 168 -3.15 -23.92 6.04
C ASN A 168 -4.05 -23.22 7.07
N LYS A 169 -3.68 -21.99 7.47
CA LYS A 169 -4.44 -21.20 8.44
C LYS A 169 -5.83 -20.80 7.93
N TYR A 170 -5.94 -20.49 6.63
CA TYR A 170 -7.17 -19.94 6.05
C TYR A 170 -7.96 -20.97 5.22
N GLN A 171 -7.48 -22.19 5.06
CA GLN A 171 -8.09 -23.23 4.27
C GLN A 171 -9.59 -23.43 4.54
N HIS A 172 -10.00 -23.42 5.81
CA HIS A 172 -11.39 -23.61 6.19
C HIS A 172 -12.27 -22.34 6.11
N LYS A 173 -11.65 -21.16 6.08
CA LYS A 173 -12.39 -19.89 6.02
C LYS A 173 -12.74 -19.45 4.60
N ASN A 174 -11.99 -19.91 3.61
CA ASN A 174 -12.15 -19.51 2.21
C ASN A 174 -13.04 -20.44 1.40
N LEU A 175 -13.37 -21.65 1.91
CA LEU A 175 -14.29 -22.59 1.28
C LEU A 175 -15.76 -22.16 1.27
N LEU A 176 -16.09 -21.05 1.97
CA LEU A 176 -17.46 -20.50 2.02
C LEU A 176 -17.68 -19.34 1.03
N ILE A 177 -16.73 -19.06 0.14
CA ILE A 177 -16.78 -17.91 -0.79
C ILE A 177 -16.76 -18.39 -2.27
N LEU A 178 -16.87 -19.70 -2.49
CA LEU A 178 -17.12 -20.27 -3.82
C LEU A 178 -18.65 -20.60 -3.90
#